data_324c2bc9260760dcd56f1ded910598f2
#
_entry.id   324c2bc9260760dcd56f1ded910598f2
#
_cell.length_a   1.000
_cell.length_b   1.000
_cell.length_c   1.000
_cell.angle_alpha   90.00
_cell.angle_beta   90.00
_cell.angle_gamma   90.00
#
_symmetry.space_group_name_H-M   'P 1'
#
loop_
_entity.id
_entity.type
_entity.pdbx_description
1 polymer ?
#
loop_
_entity_poly.entity_id
_entity_poly.type
_entity_poly.pdbx_seq_one_letter_code
_entity_poly.pdbx_strand_id
1 'polypeptide(L)'
;MVYEIRDPRPLMPLFGPWKETMLYSCFQGVMGKLYADSSLAPRWALAELGDFAFLAGVPCEEAVRHPLFSRAFCILTPQSEAWSQAIETVWGRQARAVWRYATRKDPDAFDPGVLLQAENSLPAGFTLREMDESLYHACRSALWSRDLVGQFPDWESFSRLGLGVAVLAPDGSLAAGAGTYSRYMEGIEIEIDTRPDLRRRGLAMACGARLIRLCLHSGLYPSWDAQNPGSLALSEKLGYTFSHRYRAYEVTAE
;
A
#
# COMPACT_ATOMS: atom_id res chain seq x y z
N MET A 1 4.82 2.76 27.82
CA MET A 1 5.96 3.47 27.16
C MET A 1 6.22 2.78 25.83
N VAL A 2 6.36 3.53 24.72
CA VAL A 2 6.55 3.00 23.38
C VAL A 2 7.99 3.23 22.95
N TYR A 3 8.64 2.19 22.46
CA TYR A 3 10.03 2.24 21.98
C TYR A 3 10.06 1.91 20.48
N GLU A 4 10.81 2.67 19.69
CA GLU A 4 11.15 2.30 18.32
C GLU A 4 12.15 1.14 18.35
N ILE A 5 11.86 0.06 17.64
CA ILE A 5 12.64 -1.19 17.67
C ILE A 5 13.32 -1.37 16.30
N ARG A 6 14.65 -1.49 16.33
CA ARG A 6 15.44 -1.70 15.09
C ARG A 6 15.63 -3.19 14.77
N ASP A 7 15.69 -4.04 15.79
CA ASP A 7 15.80 -5.49 15.58
C ASP A 7 14.40 -6.12 15.53
N PRO A 8 13.92 -6.60 14.39
CA PRO A 8 12.58 -7.15 14.24
C PRO A 8 12.39 -8.50 14.92
N ARG A 9 13.49 -9.25 15.22
CA ARG A 9 13.43 -10.64 15.67
C ARG A 9 12.58 -10.86 16.92
N PRO A 10 12.61 -10.03 17.97
CA PRO A 10 11.74 -10.21 19.12
C PRO A 10 10.24 -9.94 18.82
N LEU A 11 9.93 -9.17 17.76
CA LEU A 11 8.57 -8.76 17.42
C LEU A 11 7.89 -9.75 16.46
N MET A 12 8.64 -10.37 15.55
CA MET A 12 8.09 -11.26 14.52
C MET A 12 7.15 -12.35 15.06
N PRO A 13 7.45 -13.02 16.21
CA PRO A 13 6.54 -14.02 16.77
C PRO A 13 5.15 -13.47 17.15
N LEU A 14 5.05 -12.20 17.54
CA LEU A 14 3.79 -11.56 17.89
C LEU A 14 2.89 -11.38 16.65
N PHE A 15 3.46 -11.09 15.49
CA PHE A 15 2.72 -10.98 14.24
C PHE A 15 2.28 -12.35 13.68
N GLY A 16 2.99 -13.43 14.03
CA GLY A 16 2.64 -14.78 13.61
C GLY A 16 2.68 -14.98 12.10
N PRO A 17 1.69 -15.68 11.50
CA PRO A 17 1.67 -16.00 10.07
C PRO A 17 1.10 -14.87 9.19
N TRP A 18 1.03 -13.65 9.68
CA TRP A 18 0.50 -12.50 8.93
C TRP A 18 1.38 -12.19 7.71
N LYS A 19 0.76 -12.02 6.52
CA LYS A 19 1.47 -12.03 5.23
C LYS A 19 1.35 -10.73 4.43
N GLU A 20 0.82 -9.67 5.02
CA GLU A 20 0.76 -8.36 4.39
C GLU A 20 2.17 -7.86 4.11
N THR A 21 2.42 -7.44 2.87
CA THR A 21 3.78 -7.14 2.38
C THR A 21 4.40 -5.91 3.01
N MET A 22 3.57 -5.00 3.52
CA MET A 22 4.01 -3.85 4.30
C MET A 22 4.74 -4.27 5.59
N LEU A 23 4.32 -5.40 6.22
CA LEU A 23 5.04 -5.98 7.36
C LEU A 23 6.44 -6.45 6.96
N TYR A 24 6.59 -7.08 5.77
CA TYR A 24 7.90 -7.49 5.29
C TYR A 24 8.83 -6.30 5.10
N SER A 25 8.31 -5.19 4.56
CA SER A 25 9.08 -3.95 4.44
C SER A 25 9.62 -3.47 5.78
N CYS A 26 8.76 -3.44 6.81
CA CYS A 26 9.15 -3.06 8.17
C CYS A 26 10.19 -4.03 8.79
N PHE A 27 9.95 -5.34 8.67
CA PHE A 27 10.86 -6.36 9.21
C PHE A 27 12.22 -6.39 8.52
N GLN A 28 12.25 -6.11 7.23
CA GLN A 28 13.49 -6.05 6.44
C GLN A 28 14.21 -4.71 6.58
N GLY A 29 13.58 -3.72 7.25
CA GLY A 29 14.15 -2.39 7.42
C GLY A 29 14.28 -1.59 6.11
N VAL A 30 13.47 -1.92 5.10
CA VAL A 30 13.47 -1.22 3.81
C VAL A 30 12.68 0.08 3.92
N MET A 31 11.45 0.00 4.42
CA MET A 31 10.57 1.15 4.71
C MET A 31 9.75 0.86 5.97
N GLY A 32 9.23 1.94 6.58
CA GLY A 32 8.41 1.83 7.77
C GLY A 32 9.22 1.73 9.07
N LYS A 33 8.52 1.53 10.17
CA LYS A 33 9.07 1.49 11.52
C LYS A 33 8.36 0.44 12.37
N LEU A 34 9.07 -0.05 13.37
CA LEU A 34 8.56 -1.01 14.35
C LEU A 34 8.60 -0.40 15.75
N TYR A 35 7.55 -0.64 16.52
CA TYR A 35 7.42 -0.17 17.91
C TYR A 35 6.94 -1.29 18.82
N ALA A 36 7.29 -1.21 20.10
CA ALA A 36 6.86 -2.14 21.14
C ALA A 36 6.96 -1.53 22.54
N ASP A 37 6.43 -2.22 23.54
CA ASP A 37 6.62 -1.88 24.97
C ASP A 37 7.95 -2.33 25.55
N SER A 38 8.69 -3.19 24.83
CA SER A 38 10.01 -3.67 25.24
C SER A 38 10.80 -4.16 24.03
N SER A 39 12.12 -3.95 24.03
CA SER A 39 13.02 -4.48 23.01
C SER A 39 13.44 -5.94 23.25
N LEU A 40 13.26 -6.46 24.45
CA LEU A 40 13.72 -7.80 24.84
C LEU A 40 12.58 -8.80 25.01
N ALA A 41 11.48 -8.39 25.63
CA ALA A 41 10.32 -9.23 25.90
C ALA A 41 9.02 -8.47 25.62
N PRO A 42 8.75 -8.15 24.35
CA PRO A 42 7.58 -7.37 23.96
C PRO A 42 6.30 -8.16 24.18
N ARG A 43 5.29 -7.51 24.75
CA ARG A 43 3.94 -8.06 24.89
C ARG A 43 3.04 -7.67 23.72
N TRP A 44 3.33 -6.52 23.13
CA TRP A 44 2.68 -6.05 21.90
C TRP A 44 3.71 -5.46 20.94
N ALA A 45 3.34 -5.41 19.69
CA ALA A 45 4.13 -4.81 18.63
C ALA A 45 3.24 -4.02 17.68
N LEU A 46 3.82 -2.98 17.10
CA LEU A 46 3.22 -2.12 16.11
C LEU A 46 4.19 -1.98 14.93
N ALA A 47 3.71 -2.22 13.71
CA ALA A 47 4.44 -1.91 12.48
C ALA A 47 3.73 -0.77 11.76
N GLU A 48 4.43 0.32 11.51
CA GLU A 48 3.93 1.49 10.79
C GLU A 48 4.61 1.64 9.44
N LEU A 49 3.80 1.77 8.38
CA LEU A 49 4.27 2.13 7.06
C LEU A 49 3.21 2.96 6.33
N GLY A 50 3.60 4.14 5.88
CA GLY A 50 2.67 5.06 5.26
C GLY A 50 1.49 5.37 6.17
N ASP A 51 0.28 5.20 5.68
CA ASP A 51 -0.93 5.39 6.47
C ASP A 51 -1.32 4.17 7.31
N PHE A 52 -0.62 3.04 7.14
CA PHE A 52 -0.95 1.80 7.84
C PHE A 52 -0.21 1.65 9.17
N ALA A 53 -0.94 1.05 10.12
CA ALA A 53 -0.40 0.61 11.41
C ALA A 53 -0.98 -0.77 11.76
N PHE A 54 -0.11 -1.78 11.81
CA PHE A 54 -0.44 -3.17 12.10
C PHE A 54 -0.19 -3.46 13.57
N LEU A 55 -1.25 -3.86 14.28
CA LEU A 55 -1.26 -4.07 15.73
C LEU A 55 -1.25 -5.57 16.07
N ALA A 56 -0.25 -6.03 16.82
CA ALA A 56 -0.06 -7.44 17.16
C ALA A 56 0.22 -7.68 18.65
N GLY A 57 -0.03 -8.89 19.14
CA GLY A 57 0.18 -9.30 20.53
C GLY A 57 -0.97 -8.89 21.46
N VAL A 58 -0.65 -8.45 22.67
CA VAL A 58 -1.64 -8.09 23.71
C VAL A 58 -2.16 -6.68 23.48
N PRO A 59 -3.48 -6.47 23.28
CA PRO A 59 -4.06 -5.16 23.04
C PRO A 59 -3.84 -4.17 24.21
N CYS A 60 -3.50 -2.94 23.84
CA CYS A 60 -3.42 -1.85 24.79
C CYS A 60 -3.73 -0.49 24.14
N GLU A 61 -4.24 0.44 24.93
CA GLU A 61 -4.62 1.80 24.49
C GLU A 61 -3.41 2.57 23.94
N GLU A 62 -2.24 2.44 24.57
CA GLU A 62 -1.02 3.16 24.19
C GLU A 62 -0.61 2.83 22.74
N ALA A 63 -0.65 1.55 22.37
CA ALA A 63 -0.35 1.11 20.99
C ALA A 63 -1.39 1.59 19.99
N VAL A 64 -2.68 1.61 20.37
CA VAL A 64 -3.77 2.07 19.48
C VAL A 64 -3.68 3.58 19.20
N ARG A 65 -3.24 4.38 20.18
CA ARG A 65 -3.10 5.84 20.03
C ARG A 65 -1.82 6.26 19.32
N HIS A 66 -0.76 5.45 19.43
CA HIS A 66 0.59 5.83 18.98
C HIS A 66 0.64 6.32 17.52
N PRO A 67 0.03 5.65 16.54
CA PRO A 67 0.12 6.06 15.14
C PRO A 67 -0.41 7.48 14.85
N LEU A 68 -1.35 7.96 15.67
CA LEU A 68 -2.01 9.24 15.47
C LEU A 68 -1.41 10.40 16.29
N PHE A 69 -0.33 10.17 17.04
CA PHE A 69 0.39 11.27 17.69
C PHE A 69 1.09 12.22 16.71
N SER A 70 1.45 11.72 15.52
CA SER A 70 2.18 12.49 14.52
C SER A 70 1.43 12.69 13.21
N ARG A 71 0.19 12.21 13.09
CA ARG A 71 -0.61 12.29 11.86
C ARG A 71 -2.10 12.40 12.16
N ALA A 72 -2.84 13.03 11.25
CA ALA A 72 -4.29 13.21 11.38
C ALA A 72 -5.12 12.01 10.91
N PHE A 73 -4.52 11.08 10.15
CA PHE A 73 -5.19 9.92 9.58
C PHE A 73 -4.31 8.67 9.67
N CYS A 74 -4.92 7.53 9.95
CA CYS A 74 -4.25 6.22 9.95
C CYS A 74 -5.24 5.09 9.65
N ILE A 75 -4.74 4.03 9.03
CA ILE A 75 -5.45 2.76 8.82
C ILE A 75 -4.92 1.75 9.84
N LEU A 76 -5.64 1.59 10.94
CA LEU A 76 -5.29 0.62 11.98
C LEU A 76 -5.73 -0.78 11.55
N THR A 77 -4.79 -1.70 11.50
CA THR A 77 -5.03 -3.08 11.09
C THR A 77 -4.84 -4.01 12.30
N PRO A 78 -5.95 -4.53 12.88
CA PRO A 78 -5.91 -5.38 14.05
C PRO A 78 -5.56 -6.82 13.68
N GLN A 79 -4.66 -7.45 14.44
CA GLN A 79 -4.36 -8.89 14.31
C GLN A 79 -5.51 -9.79 14.78
N SER A 80 -6.32 -9.32 15.73
CA SER A 80 -7.35 -10.11 16.40
C SER A 80 -8.59 -9.28 16.72
N GLU A 81 -9.69 -9.96 17.05
CA GLU A 81 -10.91 -9.28 17.51
C GLU A 81 -10.70 -8.47 18.79
N ALA A 82 -9.80 -8.89 19.67
CA ALA A 82 -9.45 -8.12 20.86
C ALA A 82 -8.78 -6.77 20.51
N TRP A 83 -7.98 -6.73 19.46
CA TRP A 83 -7.45 -5.48 18.92
C TRP A 83 -8.53 -4.62 18.27
N SER A 84 -9.49 -5.23 17.56
CA SER A 84 -10.65 -4.52 17.01
C SER A 84 -11.43 -3.81 18.11
N GLN A 85 -11.74 -4.52 19.21
CA GLN A 85 -12.43 -3.95 20.38
C GLN A 85 -11.64 -2.82 21.05
N ALA A 86 -10.30 -2.95 21.14
CA ALA A 86 -9.45 -1.91 21.68
C ALA A 86 -9.49 -0.64 20.80
N ILE A 87 -9.43 -0.79 19.47
CA ILE A 87 -9.55 0.33 18.52
C ILE A 87 -10.90 1.03 18.68
N GLU A 88 -12.00 0.26 18.69
CA GLU A 88 -13.37 0.78 18.84
C GLU A 88 -13.57 1.48 20.20
N THR A 89 -12.97 0.95 21.27
CA THR A 89 -13.02 1.56 22.60
C THR A 89 -12.28 2.89 22.65
N VAL A 90 -11.10 2.95 22.04
CA VAL A 90 -10.22 4.14 22.10
C VAL A 90 -10.72 5.27 21.20
N TRP A 91 -11.17 4.94 19.98
CA TRP A 91 -11.51 5.94 18.96
C TRP A 91 -13.01 6.11 18.73
N GLY A 92 -13.85 5.17 19.18
CA GLY A 92 -15.30 5.27 19.07
C GLY A 92 -15.77 5.59 17.65
N ARG A 93 -16.47 6.69 17.49
CA ARG A 93 -17.02 7.13 16.18
C ARG A 93 -15.96 7.59 15.18
N GLN A 94 -14.74 7.88 15.61
CA GLN A 94 -13.63 8.26 14.76
C GLN A 94 -13.00 7.05 14.04
N ALA A 95 -13.26 5.82 14.52
CA ALA A 95 -12.80 4.58 13.91
C ALA A 95 -13.89 4.01 12.97
N ARG A 96 -13.73 4.22 11.69
CA ARG A 96 -14.60 3.65 10.66
C ARG A 96 -14.09 2.28 10.24
N ALA A 97 -14.80 1.21 10.61
CA ALA A 97 -14.47 -0.14 10.17
C ALA A 97 -14.63 -0.29 8.66
N VAL A 98 -13.61 -0.86 8.00
CA VAL A 98 -13.58 -1.14 6.57
C VAL A 98 -13.07 -2.54 6.30
N TRP A 99 -13.41 -3.09 5.13
CA TRP A 99 -12.87 -4.35 4.64
C TRP A 99 -11.82 -4.09 3.58
N ARG A 100 -10.69 -4.74 3.72
CA ARG A 100 -9.64 -4.82 2.70
C ARG A 100 -9.56 -6.23 2.13
N TYR A 101 -8.97 -6.37 0.95
CA TYR A 101 -9.00 -7.61 0.18
C TYR A 101 -7.57 -7.95 -0.26
N ALA A 102 -6.98 -8.92 0.43
CA ALA A 102 -5.65 -9.41 0.11
C ALA A 102 -5.68 -10.33 -1.12
N THR A 103 -4.65 -10.25 -1.95
CA THR A 103 -4.44 -11.18 -3.06
C THR A 103 -3.37 -12.22 -2.73
N ARG A 104 -3.40 -13.36 -3.43
CA ARG A 104 -2.38 -14.40 -3.31
C ARG A 104 -1.10 -13.91 -3.98
N LYS A 105 0.03 -14.25 -3.37
CA LYS A 105 1.34 -14.11 -4.02
C LYS A 105 1.59 -15.34 -4.88
N ASP A 106 1.43 -15.19 -6.17
CA ASP A 106 1.66 -16.22 -7.17
C ASP A 106 2.43 -15.60 -8.34
N PRO A 107 3.75 -15.82 -8.43
CA PRO A 107 4.58 -15.26 -9.52
C PRO A 107 4.18 -15.75 -10.91
N ASP A 108 3.55 -16.92 -11.00
CA ASP A 108 3.16 -17.56 -12.25
C ASP A 108 1.75 -17.14 -12.73
N ALA A 109 1.04 -16.32 -11.93
CA ALA A 109 -0.33 -15.89 -12.23
C ALA A 109 -0.44 -14.89 -13.39
N PHE A 110 0.66 -14.25 -13.79
CA PHE A 110 0.64 -13.17 -14.77
C PHE A 110 0.86 -13.66 -16.19
N ASP A 111 -0.18 -13.56 -17.03
CA ASP A 111 -0.09 -13.82 -18.47
C ASP A 111 0.49 -12.59 -19.19
N PRO A 112 1.68 -12.72 -19.84
CA PRO A 112 2.32 -11.60 -20.54
C PRO A 112 1.46 -11.01 -21.67
N GLY A 113 0.67 -11.86 -22.35
CA GLY A 113 -0.22 -11.44 -23.44
C GLY A 113 -1.39 -10.58 -22.91
N VAL A 114 -2.00 -11.01 -21.80
CA VAL A 114 -3.07 -10.25 -21.11
C VAL A 114 -2.54 -8.89 -20.64
N LEU A 115 -1.36 -8.87 -20.02
CA LEU A 115 -0.75 -7.62 -19.55
C LEU A 115 -0.42 -6.69 -20.72
N LEU A 116 0.16 -7.21 -21.81
CA LEU A 116 0.49 -6.40 -22.99
C LEU A 116 -0.78 -5.85 -23.67
N GLN A 117 -1.83 -6.66 -23.77
CA GLN A 117 -3.11 -6.20 -24.29
C GLN A 117 -3.71 -5.09 -23.42
N ALA A 118 -3.69 -5.24 -22.09
CA ALA A 118 -4.19 -4.25 -21.17
C ALA A 118 -3.40 -2.92 -21.25
N GLU A 119 -2.07 -3.00 -21.31
CA GLU A 119 -1.19 -1.83 -21.49
C GLU A 119 -1.53 -1.06 -22.78
N ASN A 120 -1.81 -1.75 -23.88
CA ASN A 120 -2.13 -1.15 -25.18
C ASN A 120 -3.59 -0.76 -25.36
N SER A 121 -4.45 -0.92 -24.33
CA SER A 121 -5.88 -0.64 -24.39
C SER A 121 -6.24 0.83 -24.13
N LEU A 122 -5.27 1.73 -24.09
CA LEU A 122 -5.51 3.15 -23.85
C LEU A 122 -6.39 3.77 -24.93
N PRO A 123 -7.34 4.66 -24.54
CA PRO A 123 -8.10 5.44 -25.51
C PRO A 123 -7.20 6.33 -26.37
N ALA A 124 -7.66 6.67 -27.58
CA ALA A 124 -6.91 7.54 -28.49
C ALA A 124 -6.53 8.87 -27.83
N GLY A 125 -5.31 9.30 -28.04
CA GLY A 125 -4.73 10.53 -27.50
C GLY A 125 -4.18 10.45 -26.08
N PHE A 126 -4.46 9.37 -25.32
CA PHE A 126 -3.79 9.13 -24.04
C PHE A 126 -2.42 8.46 -24.27
N THR A 127 -1.45 8.83 -23.44
CA THR A 127 -0.08 8.27 -23.51
C THR A 127 0.36 7.74 -22.16
N LEU A 128 0.95 6.54 -22.16
CA LEU A 128 1.53 5.92 -20.96
C LEU A 128 3.03 6.19 -20.93
N ARG A 129 3.53 6.60 -19.78
CA ARG A 129 4.95 6.88 -19.55
C ARG A 129 5.43 6.24 -18.25
N GLU A 130 6.67 5.86 -18.18
CA GLU A 130 7.34 5.54 -16.92
C GLU A 130 7.55 6.81 -16.10
N MET A 131 7.54 6.67 -14.77
CA MET A 131 7.71 7.78 -13.85
C MET A 131 9.11 8.34 -13.95
N ASP A 132 9.20 9.61 -14.29
CA ASP A 132 10.40 10.42 -14.22
C ASP A 132 10.23 11.51 -13.13
N GLU A 133 11.26 12.30 -12.88
CA GLU A 133 11.24 13.34 -11.85
C GLU A 133 10.12 14.36 -12.08
N SER A 134 9.86 14.73 -13.32
CA SER A 134 8.79 15.66 -13.68
C SER A 134 7.40 15.08 -13.33
N LEU A 135 7.16 13.81 -13.67
CA LEU A 135 5.91 13.12 -13.37
C LEU A 135 5.77 12.87 -11.86
N TYR A 136 6.87 12.54 -11.17
CA TYR A 136 6.88 12.44 -9.70
C TYR A 136 6.39 13.73 -9.04
N HIS A 137 6.93 14.88 -9.44
CA HIS A 137 6.49 16.18 -8.93
C HIS A 137 5.05 16.52 -9.34
N ALA A 138 4.64 16.17 -10.56
CA ALA A 138 3.26 16.32 -11.02
C ALA A 138 2.30 15.49 -10.16
N CYS A 139 2.63 14.24 -9.83
CA CYS A 139 1.83 13.41 -8.93
C CYS A 139 1.68 14.05 -7.54
N ARG A 140 2.74 14.57 -6.96
CA ARG A 140 2.71 15.22 -5.64
C ARG A 140 1.87 16.49 -5.58
N SER A 141 1.70 17.17 -6.69
CA SER A 141 1.03 18.48 -6.74
C SER A 141 -0.49 18.41 -6.67
N ALA A 142 -1.10 17.26 -7.00
CA ALA A 142 -2.54 17.10 -7.02
C ALA A 142 -3.03 16.13 -5.93
N LEU A 143 -4.12 16.49 -5.25
CA LEU A 143 -4.66 15.71 -4.12
C LEU A 143 -4.97 14.25 -4.49
N TRP A 144 -5.51 14.00 -5.69
CA TRP A 144 -5.93 12.68 -6.14
C TRP A 144 -4.75 11.77 -6.52
N SER A 145 -3.59 12.31 -6.85
CA SER A 145 -2.44 11.55 -7.36
C SER A 145 -1.24 11.52 -6.41
N ARG A 146 -1.27 12.32 -5.34
CA ARG A 146 -0.11 12.42 -4.44
C ARG A 146 0.30 11.09 -3.81
N ASP A 147 -0.66 10.20 -3.58
CA ASP A 147 -0.43 8.92 -2.91
C ASP A 147 0.28 7.91 -3.83
N LEU A 148 0.25 8.12 -5.16
CA LEU A 148 1.02 7.33 -6.15
C LEU A 148 2.53 7.32 -5.86
N VAL A 149 3.03 8.35 -5.17
CA VAL A 149 4.45 8.53 -4.83
C VAL A 149 4.64 9.04 -3.39
N GLY A 150 3.56 9.13 -2.61
CA GLY A 150 3.48 9.85 -1.34
C GLY A 150 4.36 9.27 -0.23
N GLN A 151 4.72 8.00 -0.32
CA GLN A 151 5.57 7.32 0.66
C GLN A 151 7.06 7.64 0.51
N PHE A 152 7.43 8.38 -0.52
CA PHE A 152 8.80 8.80 -0.78
C PHE A 152 8.94 10.32 -0.57
N PRO A 153 9.86 10.78 0.29
CA PRO A 153 9.98 12.21 0.60
C PRO A 153 10.45 13.03 -0.60
N ASP A 154 11.24 12.44 -1.49
CA ASP A 154 11.87 13.08 -2.65
C ASP A 154 12.04 12.11 -3.82
N TRP A 155 12.39 12.66 -4.98
CA TRP A 155 12.65 11.91 -6.20
C TRP A 155 13.82 10.93 -6.04
N GLU A 156 14.88 11.29 -5.33
CA GLU A 156 16.05 10.43 -5.13
C GLU A 156 15.64 9.12 -4.44
N SER A 157 14.84 9.22 -3.38
CA SER A 157 14.28 8.06 -2.67
C SER A 157 13.38 7.22 -3.56
N PHE A 158 12.48 7.87 -4.34
CA PHE A 158 11.59 7.18 -5.26
C PHE A 158 12.38 6.49 -6.38
N SER A 159 13.32 7.16 -7.03
CA SER A 159 14.11 6.60 -8.14
C SER A 159 14.95 5.39 -7.73
N ARG A 160 15.33 5.31 -6.44
CA ARG A 160 16.10 4.20 -5.88
C ARG A 160 15.24 2.99 -5.49
N LEU A 161 14.08 3.22 -4.91
CA LEU A 161 13.26 2.17 -4.28
C LEU A 161 11.93 1.93 -4.97
N GLY A 162 11.43 2.93 -5.69
CA GLY A 162 10.12 2.90 -6.32
C GLY A 162 10.17 2.55 -7.79
N LEU A 163 9.04 2.09 -8.30
CA LEU A 163 8.68 2.00 -9.70
C LEU A 163 7.35 2.72 -9.89
N GLY A 164 7.14 3.32 -11.04
CA GLY A 164 5.86 3.97 -11.31
C GLY A 164 5.66 4.25 -12.78
N VAL A 165 4.39 4.44 -13.12
CA VAL A 165 3.91 4.80 -14.45
C VAL A 165 2.80 5.81 -14.34
N ALA A 166 2.66 6.65 -15.36
CA ALA A 166 1.60 7.63 -15.44
C ALA A 166 0.98 7.63 -16.84
N VAL A 167 -0.32 7.87 -16.90
CA VAL A 167 -1.05 8.15 -18.14
C VAL A 167 -1.32 9.64 -18.22
N LEU A 168 -0.93 10.24 -19.33
CA LEU A 168 -1.23 11.62 -19.68
C LEU A 168 -2.44 11.68 -20.63
N ALA A 169 -3.31 12.64 -20.41
CA ALA A 169 -4.42 12.98 -21.29
C ALA A 169 -3.93 13.69 -22.57
N PRO A 170 -4.78 13.86 -23.58
CA PRO A 170 -4.41 14.55 -24.84
C PRO A 170 -3.89 15.97 -24.67
N ASP A 171 -4.27 16.65 -23.60
CA ASP A 171 -3.78 18.00 -23.24
C ASP A 171 -2.47 18.00 -22.46
N GLY A 172 -1.85 16.82 -22.24
CA GLY A 172 -0.62 16.64 -21.47
C GLY A 172 -0.83 16.58 -19.96
N SER A 173 -2.04 16.75 -19.44
CA SER A 173 -2.32 16.67 -18.00
C SER A 173 -2.29 15.23 -17.50
N LEU A 174 -1.92 15.06 -16.21
CA LEU A 174 -1.94 13.75 -15.54
C LEU A 174 -3.37 13.21 -15.45
N ALA A 175 -3.60 11.98 -15.89
CA ALA A 175 -4.90 11.34 -15.98
C ALA A 175 -5.07 10.13 -15.07
N ALA A 176 -4.05 9.30 -14.94
CA ALA A 176 -3.99 8.13 -14.07
C ALA A 176 -2.54 7.79 -13.75
N GLY A 177 -2.31 6.96 -12.76
CA GLY A 177 -0.99 6.43 -12.47
C GLY A 177 -1.06 5.15 -11.66
N ALA A 178 0.05 4.43 -11.65
CA ALA A 178 0.34 3.35 -10.72
C ALA A 178 1.79 3.50 -10.23
N GLY A 179 2.00 3.30 -8.94
CA GLY A 179 3.30 3.49 -8.32
C GLY A 179 3.55 2.52 -7.17
N THR A 180 4.73 2.61 -6.61
CA THR A 180 5.11 1.88 -5.40
C THR A 180 4.55 2.58 -4.17
N TYR A 181 3.62 1.93 -3.47
CA TYR A 181 3.22 2.35 -2.13
C TYR A 181 4.30 2.00 -1.11
N SER A 182 4.75 0.76 -1.11
CA SER A 182 5.88 0.33 -0.27
C SER A 182 6.80 -0.64 -1.02
N ARG A 183 8.07 -0.64 -0.63
CA ARG A 183 9.12 -1.51 -1.13
C ARG A 183 9.53 -2.50 -0.05
N TYR A 184 9.64 -3.77 -0.39
CA TYR A 184 10.31 -4.81 0.39
C TYR A 184 11.34 -5.53 -0.52
N MET A 185 12.22 -6.37 0.03
CA MET A 185 13.35 -6.92 -0.75
C MET A 185 12.90 -7.64 -2.03
N GLU A 186 11.82 -8.41 -1.97
CA GLU A 186 11.35 -9.25 -3.07
C GLU A 186 10.27 -8.59 -3.94
N GLY A 187 9.81 -7.37 -3.59
CA GLY A 187 8.70 -6.76 -4.34
C GLY A 187 8.27 -5.38 -3.87
N ILE A 188 7.13 -4.98 -4.39
CA ILE A 188 6.47 -3.73 -4.01
C ILE A 188 5.01 -4.00 -3.62
N GLU A 189 4.41 -3.09 -2.87
CA GLU A 189 2.96 -2.93 -2.79
C GLU A 189 2.54 -1.83 -3.77
N ILE A 190 1.52 -2.10 -4.58
CA ILE A 190 1.06 -1.17 -5.62
C ILE A 190 0.10 -0.13 -5.04
N GLU A 191 0.31 1.14 -5.40
CA GLU A 191 -0.69 2.20 -5.34
C GLU A 191 -1.18 2.51 -6.74
N ILE A 192 -2.49 2.75 -6.93
CA ILE A 192 -3.08 3.05 -8.23
C ILE A 192 -4.28 3.98 -8.11
N ASP A 193 -4.29 5.04 -8.89
CA ASP A 193 -5.43 5.96 -8.93
C ASP A 193 -5.65 6.57 -10.33
N THR A 194 -6.85 7.08 -10.50
CA THR A 194 -7.29 7.75 -11.71
C THR A 194 -8.03 9.03 -11.36
N ARG A 195 -7.71 10.11 -12.05
CA ARG A 195 -8.38 11.40 -11.91
C ARG A 195 -9.91 11.19 -11.96
N PRO A 196 -10.66 11.74 -11.01
CA PRO A 196 -12.08 11.41 -10.83
C PRO A 196 -12.95 11.53 -12.08
N ASP A 197 -12.73 12.57 -12.89
CA ASP A 197 -13.46 12.84 -14.14
C ASP A 197 -13.08 11.90 -15.30
N LEU A 198 -11.99 11.13 -15.16
CA LEU A 198 -11.50 10.18 -16.17
C LEU A 198 -11.65 8.72 -15.78
N ARG A 199 -12.29 8.43 -14.65
CA ARG A 199 -12.56 7.05 -14.19
C ARG A 199 -13.40 6.27 -15.20
N ARG A 200 -13.30 4.92 -15.13
CA ARG A 200 -14.04 3.97 -15.97
C ARG A 200 -13.68 4.01 -17.46
N ARG A 201 -12.52 4.52 -17.81
CA ARG A 201 -11.99 4.58 -19.19
C ARG A 201 -10.87 3.58 -19.46
N GLY A 202 -10.58 2.64 -18.53
CA GLY A 202 -9.52 1.65 -18.68
C GLY A 202 -8.11 2.15 -18.30
N LEU A 203 -7.94 3.41 -17.88
CA LEU A 203 -6.62 4.01 -17.62
C LEU A 203 -5.85 3.29 -16.49
N ALA A 204 -6.53 2.98 -15.37
CA ALA A 204 -5.94 2.21 -14.27
C ALA A 204 -5.52 0.80 -14.70
N MET A 205 -6.28 0.16 -15.61
CA MET A 205 -5.94 -1.15 -16.16
C MET A 205 -4.61 -1.10 -16.92
N ALA A 206 -4.41 -0.09 -17.78
CA ALA A 206 -3.17 0.09 -18.52
C ALA A 206 -1.98 0.42 -17.59
N CYS A 207 -2.18 1.31 -16.60
CA CYS A 207 -1.16 1.62 -15.59
C CYS A 207 -0.75 0.39 -14.79
N GLY A 208 -1.73 -0.37 -14.26
CA GLY A 208 -1.47 -1.58 -13.49
C GLY A 208 -0.72 -2.64 -14.31
N ALA A 209 -1.15 -2.89 -15.54
CA ALA A 209 -0.49 -3.84 -16.44
C ALA A 209 0.98 -3.46 -16.72
N ARG A 210 1.24 -2.17 -17.01
CA ARG A 210 2.61 -1.70 -17.25
C ARG A 210 3.47 -1.81 -15.98
N LEU A 211 2.95 -1.40 -14.82
CA LEU A 211 3.71 -1.49 -13.56
C LEU A 211 4.03 -2.94 -13.20
N ILE A 212 3.06 -3.87 -13.34
CA ILE A 212 3.31 -5.30 -13.14
C ILE A 212 4.45 -5.78 -14.03
N ARG A 213 4.43 -5.46 -15.32
CA ARG A 213 5.49 -5.86 -16.26
C ARG A 213 6.86 -5.28 -15.89
N LEU A 214 6.90 -4.02 -15.43
CA LEU A 214 8.14 -3.39 -14.94
C LEU A 214 8.68 -4.12 -13.71
N CYS A 215 7.81 -4.46 -12.75
CA CYS A 215 8.19 -5.23 -11.57
C CYS A 215 8.79 -6.58 -11.94
N LEU A 216 8.09 -7.35 -12.76
CA LEU A 216 8.54 -8.69 -13.20
C LEU A 216 9.87 -8.61 -13.93
N HIS A 217 10.06 -7.61 -14.81
CA HIS A 217 11.34 -7.39 -15.51
C HIS A 217 12.48 -7.05 -14.53
N SER A 218 12.18 -6.39 -13.44
CA SER A 218 13.13 -6.02 -12.37
C SER A 218 13.33 -7.13 -11.34
N GLY A 219 12.73 -8.31 -11.50
CA GLY A 219 12.78 -9.39 -10.52
C GLY A 219 12.00 -9.13 -9.25
N LEU A 220 10.99 -8.26 -9.29
CA LEU A 220 10.18 -7.85 -8.17
C LEU A 220 8.75 -8.39 -8.27
N TYR A 221 8.19 -8.80 -7.15
CA TYR A 221 6.78 -9.18 -7.10
C TYR A 221 5.90 -7.93 -6.90
N PRO A 222 4.91 -7.68 -7.80
CA PRO A 222 3.96 -6.59 -7.67
C PRO A 222 2.81 -7.00 -6.74
N SER A 223 2.88 -6.77 -5.43
CA SER A 223 1.81 -7.12 -4.49
C SER A 223 0.63 -6.16 -4.61
N TRP A 224 -0.57 -6.65 -4.37
CA TRP A 224 -1.80 -5.87 -4.44
C TRP A 224 -2.71 -6.17 -3.25
N ASP A 225 -2.93 -5.17 -2.42
CA ASP A 225 -3.93 -5.14 -1.36
C ASP A 225 -5.06 -4.18 -1.76
N ALA A 226 -6.22 -4.73 -2.08
CA ALA A 226 -7.30 -3.93 -2.62
C ALA A 226 -8.14 -3.29 -1.50
N GLN A 227 -8.30 -1.97 -1.56
CA GLN A 227 -9.08 -1.21 -0.58
C GLN A 227 -10.60 -1.39 -0.69
N ASN A 228 -11.10 -1.92 -1.82
CA ASN A 228 -12.53 -2.11 -2.08
C ASN A 228 -12.76 -3.16 -3.17
N PRO A 229 -14.02 -3.63 -3.36
CA PRO A 229 -14.34 -4.63 -4.40
C PRO A 229 -14.00 -4.19 -5.82
N GLY A 230 -14.03 -2.89 -6.12
CA GLY A 230 -13.67 -2.35 -7.45
C GLY A 230 -12.17 -2.50 -7.73
N SER A 231 -11.33 -2.24 -6.74
CA SER A 231 -9.89 -2.46 -6.81
C SER A 231 -9.56 -3.96 -6.92
N LEU A 232 -10.27 -4.83 -6.16
CA LEU A 232 -10.12 -6.28 -6.29
C LEU A 232 -10.48 -6.76 -7.70
N ALA A 233 -11.62 -6.33 -8.24
CA ALA A 233 -12.02 -6.70 -9.60
C ALA A 233 -11.05 -6.21 -10.70
N LEU A 234 -10.34 -5.10 -10.45
CA LEU A 234 -9.28 -4.64 -11.33
C LEU A 234 -8.05 -5.56 -11.23
N SER A 235 -7.63 -5.91 -10.03
CA SER A 235 -6.49 -6.80 -9.83
C SER A 235 -6.73 -8.18 -10.43
N GLU A 236 -7.93 -8.76 -10.27
CA GLU A 236 -8.29 -10.06 -10.84
C GLU A 236 -8.20 -10.08 -12.38
N LYS A 237 -8.58 -8.99 -13.05
CA LYS A 237 -8.41 -8.85 -14.51
C LYS A 237 -6.95 -8.80 -14.94
N LEU A 238 -6.04 -8.43 -14.07
CA LEU A 238 -4.60 -8.37 -14.29
C LEU A 238 -3.88 -9.67 -13.91
N GLY A 239 -4.61 -10.69 -13.42
CA GLY A 239 -4.07 -12.02 -13.11
C GLY A 239 -4.01 -12.34 -11.61
N TYR A 240 -4.30 -11.41 -10.72
CA TYR A 240 -4.31 -11.72 -9.29
C TYR A 240 -5.47 -12.61 -8.92
N THR A 241 -5.27 -13.41 -7.87
CA THR A 241 -6.31 -14.24 -7.28
C THR A 241 -6.63 -13.73 -5.86
N PHE A 242 -7.90 -13.54 -5.55
CA PHE A 242 -8.36 -13.22 -4.21
C PHE A 242 -7.86 -14.26 -3.20
N SER A 243 -7.37 -13.80 -2.05
CA SER A 243 -6.95 -14.64 -0.93
C SER A 243 -7.97 -14.63 0.19
N HIS A 244 -8.10 -13.52 0.85
CA HIS A 244 -9.02 -13.33 1.98
C HIS A 244 -9.33 -11.84 2.17
N ARG A 245 -10.39 -11.56 2.90
CA ARG A 245 -10.67 -10.20 3.39
C ARG A 245 -10.28 -10.09 4.85
N TYR A 246 -9.85 -8.92 5.24
CA TYR A 246 -9.51 -8.61 6.62
C TYR A 246 -10.09 -7.26 7.02
N ARG A 247 -10.33 -7.09 8.33
CA ARG A 247 -10.85 -5.82 8.87
C ARG A 247 -9.72 -4.85 9.08
N ALA A 248 -9.95 -3.59 8.74
CA ALA A 248 -9.13 -2.46 9.12
C ALA A 248 -10.02 -1.31 9.60
N TYR A 249 -9.43 -0.32 10.22
CA TYR A 249 -10.14 0.86 10.73
C TYR A 249 -9.47 2.12 10.20
N GLU A 250 -10.22 2.89 9.42
CA GLU A 250 -9.82 4.24 9.07
C GLU A 250 -10.12 5.16 10.26
N VAL A 251 -9.09 5.77 10.81
CA VAL A 251 -9.19 6.66 11.98
C VAL A 251 -8.70 8.04 11.58
N THR A 252 -9.53 9.05 11.88
CA THR A 252 -9.15 10.46 11.72
C THR A 252 -9.15 11.09 13.10
N ALA A 253 -7.98 11.60 13.54
CA ALA A 253 -7.88 12.40 14.76
C ALA A 253 -8.45 13.80 14.50
N GLU A 254 -9.28 14.30 15.41
CA GLU A 254 -9.78 15.68 15.40
C GLU A 254 -8.69 16.68 15.80
#